data_87d0087bd3d11b0ba6bb897c1b1472bc
#
_entry.id   87d0087bd3d11b0ba6bb897c1b1472bc
#
_cell.length_a   1.000
_cell.length_b   1.000
_cell.length_c   1.000
_cell.angle_alpha   90.00
_cell.angle_beta   90.00
_cell.angle_gamma   90.00
#
_symmetry.space_group_name_H-M   'P 1'
#
loop_
_entity.id
_entity.type
_entity.pdbx_description
1 polymer ?
#
loop_
_entity_poly.entity_id
_entity_poly.type
_entity_poly.pdbx_seq_one_letter_code
_entity_poly.pdbx_strand_id
1 'polypeptide(L)'
;MPKETIQLSDHFTYSRLLRFVLPCIGTMLFTSVYGIVDGLCVSNFVGKTAFAAVNLIMPLPQLLGTVGFMLGTGGSAIVGITLGEGDQKKADRYFTMFLLAALISVSVLAVLGILLLRPVAVLLGAKGELLDYAVRYGRILMLALPPFALQNMFQSFFVTAEKPLLGFWFTVGAGCTNMVLDVVMVGMLHWGVEGAAVATLISQLVGGVLPVFYFIDHHNTSRLHLCRTQFYGRVLWDACINGSSELMTNLSMSLVNILYNYQLLRLAGENGVAAYGVIMYAAFLFVAVFVGYAVGSAPIVSFHYGAERHTELKSLLKKSVCVIGVLSVVLTGLAEALALPLSRVFVGYDSGLLSLTYRAFRIYSIMFLFCGFNIYGSSFFTALNNGPVSAAISFLRTLVFQIGCVLILPVFWGIDGIWLSVVAAELLSLLVTVFCIFRYRNRYHYL
;
A
#
# COMPACT_ATOMS: atom_id res chain seq x y z
N MET A 1 21.84 -27.99 -4.67
CA MET A 1 22.65 -26.75 -4.55
C MET A 1 21.90 -25.81 -3.63
N PRO A 2 22.48 -25.28 -2.56
CA PRO A 2 21.83 -24.25 -1.77
C PRO A 2 21.58 -23.06 -2.70
N LYS A 3 20.33 -22.55 -2.75
CA LYS A 3 20.01 -21.35 -3.51
C LYS A 3 20.85 -20.22 -2.93
N GLU A 4 21.77 -19.66 -3.72
CA GLU A 4 22.52 -18.46 -3.34
C GLU A 4 21.53 -17.39 -2.87
N THR A 5 21.69 -16.93 -1.64
CA THR A 5 20.92 -15.80 -1.11
C THR A 5 21.34 -14.56 -1.88
N ILE A 6 20.40 -13.94 -2.58
CA ILE A 6 20.64 -12.70 -3.32
C ILE A 6 20.87 -11.59 -2.30
N GLN A 7 22.02 -10.91 -2.39
CA GLN A 7 22.37 -9.78 -1.54
C GLN A 7 22.14 -8.45 -2.24
N LEU A 8 21.90 -7.39 -1.49
CA LEU A 8 21.73 -6.03 -2.03
C LEU A 8 22.98 -5.54 -2.78
N SER A 9 24.16 -6.04 -2.40
CA SER A 9 25.46 -5.70 -3.01
C SER A 9 25.74 -6.37 -4.35
N ASP A 10 24.90 -7.36 -4.75
CA ASP A 10 25.10 -8.13 -5.99
C ASP A 10 24.87 -7.28 -7.25
N HIS A 11 25.43 -7.74 -8.36
CA HIS A 11 25.04 -7.25 -9.67
C HIS A 11 23.67 -7.83 -10.06
N PHE A 12 22.69 -6.95 -10.31
CA PHE A 12 21.33 -7.36 -10.63
C PHE A 12 21.12 -7.54 -12.15
N THR A 13 21.07 -8.79 -12.59
CA THR A 13 20.49 -9.16 -13.90
C THR A 13 18.96 -9.12 -13.82
N TYR A 14 18.25 -9.14 -14.96
CA TYR A 14 16.77 -9.22 -14.97
C TYR A 14 16.24 -10.40 -14.15
N SER A 15 16.86 -11.57 -14.26
CA SER A 15 16.45 -12.79 -13.52
C SER A 15 16.65 -12.63 -12.01
N ARG A 16 17.79 -12.08 -11.56
CA ARG A 16 18.04 -11.84 -10.14
C ARG A 16 17.11 -10.78 -9.57
N LEU A 17 16.89 -9.68 -10.31
CA LEU A 17 15.97 -8.61 -9.92
C LEU A 17 14.54 -9.15 -9.74
N LEU A 18 14.01 -9.85 -10.73
CA LEU A 18 12.68 -10.44 -10.66
C LEU A 18 12.57 -11.47 -9.53
N ARG A 19 13.57 -12.34 -9.35
CA ARG A 19 13.56 -13.34 -8.27
C ARG A 19 13.57 -12.68 -6.88
N PHE A 20 14.26 -11.56 -6.72
CA PHE A 20 14.32 -10.83 -5.46
C PHE A 20 13.00 -10.09 -5.17
N VAL A 21 12.38 -9.48 -6.20
CA VAL A 21 11.16 -8.67 -6.07
C VAL A 21 9.89 -9.53 -6.04
N LEU A 22 9.90 -10.72 -6.64
CA LEU A 22 8.71 -11.59 -6.75
C LEU A 22 8.02 -11.88 -5.40
N PRO A 23 8.71 -12.16 -4.28
CA PRO A 23 8.06 -12.30 -2.99
C PRO A 23 7.32 -11.04 -2.54
N CYS A 24 7.82 -9.84 -2.86
CA CYS A 24 7.16 -8.57 -2.53
C CYS A 24 5.87 -8.39 -3.34
N ILE A 25 5.90 -8.74 -4.64
CA ILE A 25 4.69 -8.77 -5.46
C ILE A 25 3.69 -9.76 -4.88
N GLY A 26 4.14 -10.97 -4.50
CA GLY A 26 3.31 -11.97 -3.84
C GLY A 26 2.69 -11.46 -2.53
N THR A 27 3.46 -10.73 -1.71
CA THR A 27 2.97 -10.10 -0.48
C THR A 27 1.82 -9.13 -0.76
N MET A 28 1.98 -8.23 -1.74
CA MET A 28 0.95 -7.24 -2.08
C MET A 28 -0.30 -7.88 -2.68
N LEU A 29 -0.13 -8.87 -3.57
CA LEU A 29 -1.25 -9.64 -4.12
C LEU A 29 -2.00 -10.39 -3.03
N PHE A 30 -1.30 -11.09 -2.15
CA PHE A 30 -1.91 -11.83 -1.05
C PHE A 30 -2.65 -10.89 -0.10
N THR A 31 -2.07 -9.72 0.24
CA THR A 31 -2.70 -8.69 1.07
C THR A 31 -4.00 -8.19 0.44
N SER A 32 -4.02 -7.97 -0.88
CA SER A 32 -5.24 -7.56 -1.59
C SER A 32 -6.32 -8.65 -1.56
N VAL A 33 -5.94 -9.91 -1.76
CA VAL A 33 -6.87 -11.05 -1.75
C VAL A 33 -7.47 -11.26 -0.35
N TYR A 34 -6.63 -11.31 0.69
CA TYR A 34 -7.16 -11.54 2.03
C TYR A 34 -8.06 -10.40 2.51
N GLY A 35 -7.76 -9.14 2.15
CA GLY A 35 -8.63 -8.00 2.45
C GLY A 35 -10.01 -8.10 1.81
N ILE A 36 -10.11 -8.66 0.59
CA ILE A 36 -11.39 -8.95 -0.05
C ILE A 36 -12.14 -10.05 0.70
N VAL A 37 -11.45 -11.12 1.10
CA VAL A 37 -12.04 -12.24 1.85
C VAL A 37 -12.56 -11.80 3.22
N ASP A 38 -11.78 -11.02 3.96
CA ASP A 38 -12.19 -10.44 5.25
C ASP A 38 -13.49 -9.62 5.11
N GLY A 39 -13.52 -8.70 4.12
CA GLY A 39 -14.72 -7.91 3.82
C GLY A 39 -15.96 -8.78 3.49
N LEU A 40 -15.77 -9.86 2.74
CA LEU A 40 -16.85 -10.81 2.42
C LEU A 40 -17.33 -11.57 3.65
N CYS A 41 -16.42 -12.01 4.53
CA CYS A 41 -16.77 -12.69 5.79
C CYS A 41 -17.61 -11.77 6.68
N VAL A 42 -17.15 -10.54 6.91
CA VAL A 42 -17.89 -9.57 7.72
C VAL A 42 -19.27 -9.27 7.11
N SER A 43 -19.37 -9.04 5.80
CA SER A 43 -20.65 -8.70 5.15
C SER A 43 -21.68 -9.81 5.25
N ASN A 44 -21.26 -11.08 5.15
CA ASN A 44 -22.20 -12.22 5.13
C ASN A 44 -22.63 -12.69 6.53
N PHE A 45 -21.78 -12.55 7.55
CA PHE A 45 -22.05 -13.14 8.86
C PHE A 45 -22.49 -12.14 9.93
N VAL A 46 -22.23 -10.83 9.77
CA VAL A 46 -22.43 -9.86 10.85
C VAL A 46 -23.73 -9.03 10.72
N GLY A 47 -24.33 -8.98 9.54
CA GLY A 47 -25.55 -8.23 9.27
C GLY A 47 -25.33 -6.78 8.81
N LYS A 48 -26.38 -6.14 8.28
CA LYS A 48 -26.28 -4.86 7.56
C LYS A 48 -25.79 -3.70 8.44
N THR A 49 -26.35 -3.50 9.63
CA THR A 49 -26.01 -2.38 10.52
C THR A 49 -24.58 -2.48 11.00
N ALA A 50 -24.18 -3.69 11.37
CA ALA A 50 -22.82 -3.98 11.84
C ALA A 50 -21.80 -3.81 10.71
N PHE A 51 -22.09 -4.29 9.49
CA PHE A 51 -21.25 -4.08 8.33
C PHE A 51 -21.10 -2.59 7.96
N ALA A 52 -22.19 -1.83 8.08
CA ALA A 52 -22.15 -0.37 7.88
C ALA A 52 -21.25 0.32 8.92
N ALA A 53 -21.29 -0.14 10.18
CA ALA A 53 -20.42 0.38 11.24
C ALA A 53 -18.93 0.10 10.97
N VAL A 54 -18.60 -1.11 10.49
CA VAL A 54 -17.25 -1.48 10.07
C VAL A 54 -16.75 -0.55 8.97
N ASN A 55 -17.52 -0.38 7.90
CA ASN A 55 -17.13 0.50 6.79
C ASN A 55 -16.99 1.97 7.19
N LEU A 56 -17.78 2.43 8.15
CA LEU A 56 -17.71 3.81 8.66
C LEU A 56 -16.41 4.07 9.42
N ILE A 57 -15.94 3.09 10.20
CA ILE A 57 -14.77 3.25 11.09
C ILE A 57 -13.46 2.81 10.43
N MET A 58 -13.47 1.87 9.49
CA MET A 58 -12.26 1.33 8.84
C MET A 58 -11.28 2.40 8.29
N PRO A 59 -11.72 3.51 7.69
CA PRO A 59 -10.78 4.53 7.22
C PRO A 59 -9.91 5.14 8.32
N LEU A 60 -10.40 5.19 9.57
CA LEU A 60 -9.68 5.82 10.68
C LEU A 60 -8.41 5.03 11.08
N PRO A 61 -8.46 3.72 11.42
CA PRO A 61 -7.25 2.96 11.71
C PRO A 61 -6.32 2.84 10.50
N GLN A 62 -6.85 2.78 9.27
CA GLN A 62 -6.01 2.79 8.07
C GLN A 62 -5.20 4.09 7.96
N LEU A 63 -5.84 5.25 8.14
CA LEU A 63 -5.16 6.54 8.11
C LEU A 63 -4.09 6.66 9.20
N LEU A 64 -4.44 6.30 10.45
CA LEU A 64 -3.50 6.35 11.57
C LEU A 64 -2.34 5.35 11.40
N GLY A 65 -2.61 4.17 10.84
CA GLY A 65 -1.61 3.13 10.57
C GLY A 65 -0.66 3.47 9.42
N THR A 66 -0.99 4.48 8.60
CA THR A 66 -0.10 4.95 7.51
C THR A 66 1.26 5.43 8.03
N VAL A 67 1.37 5.80 9.32
CA VAL A 67 2.66 6.09 9.97
C VAL A 67 3.62 4.91 9.86
N GLY A 68 3.13 3.67 9.93
CA GLY A 68 3.93 2.47 9.71
C GLY A 68 4.48 2.38 8.29
N PHE A 69 3.67 2.66 7.28
CA PHE A 69 4.14 2.75 5.89
C PHE A 69 5.14 3.88 5.70
N MET A 70 4.86 5.07 6.24
CA MET A 70 5.74 6.23 6.13
C MET A 70 7.13 5.95 6.71
N LEU A 71 7.22 5.42 7.93
CA LEU A 71 8.49 5.07 8.55
C LEU A 71 9.10 3.81 7.93
N GLY A 72 8.29 2.90 7.38
CA GLY A 72 8.73 1.73 6.64
C GLY A 72 9.46 2.11 5.36
N THR A 73 8.84 2.86 4.46
CA THR A 73 9.42 3.25 3.17
C THR A 73 10.53 4.29 3.33
N GLY A 74 10.29 5.36 4.10
CA GLY A 74 11.28 6.42 4.32
C GLY A 74 12.47 5.94 5.14
N GLY A 75 12.24 5.18 6.20
CA GLY A 75 13.28 4.63 7.06
C GLY A 75 14.11 3.54 6.38
N SER A 76 13.47 2.64 5.63
CA SER A 76 14.18 1.58 4.89
C SER A 76 15.11 2.14 3.82
N ALA A 77 14.75 3.25 3.17
CA ALA A 77 15.61 3.94 2.23
C ALA A 77 16.88 4.47 2.91
N ILE A 78 16.75 5.15 4.07
CA ILE A 78 17.89 5.68 4.83
C ILE A 78 18.77 4.52 5.34
N VAL A 79 18.18 3.46 5.87
CA VAL A 79 18.92 2.26 6.31
C VAL A 79 19.62 1.59 5.13
N GLY A 80 18.96 1.47 3.97
CA GLY A 80 19.57 0.93 2.75
C GLY A 80 20.78 1.73 2.28
N ILE A 81 20.69 3.06 2.28
CA ILE A 81 21.82 3.96 1.98
C ILE A 81 22.97 3.74 2.97
N THR A 82 22.67 3.72 4.27
CA THR A 82 23.68 3.53 5.32
C THR A 82 24.36 2.16 5.21
N LEU A 83 23.63 1.10 4.80
CA LEU A 83 24.21 -0.19 4.48
C LEU A 83 25.12 -0.14 3.25
N GLY A 84 24.75 0.66 2.25
CA GLY A 84 25.57 0.92 1.06
C GLY A 84 26.87 1.66 1.38
N GLU A 85 26.84 2.60 2.32
CA GLU A 85 28.02 3.31 2.88
C GLU A 85 28.94 2.36 3.67
N GLY A 86 28.49 1.15 4.00
CA GLY A 86 29.28 0.14 4.73
C GLY A 86 29.17 0.23 6.25
N ASP A 87 28.33 1.11 6.80
CA ASP A 87 28.19 1.27 8.26
C ASP A 87 27.01 0.42 8.81
N GLN A 88 27.28 -0.87 8.98
CA GLN A 88 26.30 -1.84 9.50
C GLN A 88 25.77 -1.45 10.89
N LYS A 89 26.63 -1.00 11.79
CA LYS A 89 26.25 -0.66 13.17
C LYS A 89 25.29 0.53 13.22
N LYS A 90 25.52 1.52 12.36
CA LYS A 90 24.66 2.69 12.24
C LYS A 90 23.31 2.33 11.60
N ALA A 91 23.31 1.45 10.61
CA ALA A 91 22.09 0.91 9.99
C ALA A 91 21.21 0.19 11.01
N ASP A 92 21.77 -0.68 11.85
CA ASP A 92 21.03 -1.40 12.91
C ASP A 92 20.45 -0.42 13.96
N ARG A 93 21.22 0.63 14.34
CA ARG A 93 20.73 1.67 15.25
C ARG A 93 19.57 2.46 14.65
N TYR A 94 19.65 2.84 13.38
CA TYR A 94 18.58 3.55 12.69
C TYR A 94 17.34 2.67 12.55
N PHE A 95 17.49 1.41 12.15
CA PHE A 95 16.41 0.44 12.09
C PHE A 95 15.67 0.33 13.43
N THR A 96 16.43 0.15 14.53
CA THR A 96 15.85 0.05 15.87
C THR A 96 15.15 1.35 16.29
N MET A 97 15.74 2.50 15.97
CA MET A 97 15.10 3.80 16.26
C MET A 97 13.79 3.98 15.51
N PHE A 98 13.73 3.64 14.22
CA PHE A 98 12.50 3.75 13.44
C PHE A 98 11.41 2.82 13.97
N LEU A 99 11.77 1.60 14.38
CA LEU A 99 10.83 0.66 14.98
C LEU A 99 10.25 1.20 16.29
N LEU A 100 11.08 1.72 17.17
CA LEU A 100 10.64 2.33 18.43
C LEU A 100 9.80 3.59 18.19
N ALA A 101 10.20 4.44 17.25
CA ALA A 101 9.46 5.64 16.88
C ALA A 101 8.07 5.30 16.33
N ALA A 102 7.96 4.27 15.46
CA ALA A 102 6.69 3.78 14.96
C ALA A 102 5.81 3.25 16.10
N LEU A 103 6.36 2.40 16.96
CA LEU A 103 5.65 1.81 18.09
C LEU A 103 5.12 2.88 19.04
N ILE A 104 5.95 3.83 19.44
CA ILE A 104 5.57 4.90 20.37
C ILE A 104 4.54 5.83 19.74
N SER A 105 4.81 6.35 18.54
CA SER A 105 3.90 7.31 17.89
C SER A 105 2.54 6.70 17.61
N VAL A 106 2.49 5.47 17.11
CA VAL A 106 1.23 4.78 16.81
C VAL A 106 0.49 4.34 18.07
N SER A 107 1.21 3.98 19.16
CA SER A 107 0.57 3.72 20.46
C SER A 107 -0.09 4.98 21.04
N VAL A 108 0.55 6.14 20.92
CA VAL A 108 -0.06 7.42 21.30
C VAL A 108 -1.30 7.71 20.45
N LEU A 109 -1.21 7.51 19.12
CA LEU A 109 -2.35 7.68 18.22
C LEU A 109 -3.49 6.69 18.53
N ALA A 110 -3.16 5.44 18.91
CA ALA A 110 -4.14 4.44 19.32
C ALA A 110 -4.91 4.89 20.59
N VAL A 111 -4.20 5.38 21.60
CA VAL A 111 -4.84 5.91 22.83
C VAL A 111 -5.73 7.11 22.50
N LEU A 112 -5.23 8.07 21.74
CA LEU A 112 -6.02 9.21 21.28
C LEU A 112 -7.23 8.77 20.43
N GLY A 113 -7.03 7.79 19.55
CA GLY A 113 -8.08 7.18 18.74
C GLY A 113 -9.19 6.56 19.60
N ILE A 114 -8.84 5.82 20.65
CA ILE A 114 -9.81 5.24 21.61
C ILE A 114 -10.60 6.35 22.31
N LEU A 115 -9.95 7.39 22.79
CA LEU A 115 -10.59 8.50 23.49
C LEU A 115 -11.53 9.31 22.57
N LEU A 116 -11.12 9.55 21.33
CA LEU A 116 -11.85 10.36 20.36
C LEU A 116 -12.80 9.53 19.47
N LEU A 117 -12.83 8.21 19.61
CA LEU A 117 -13.56 7.33 18.71
C LEU A 117 -15.07 7.63 18.68
N ARG A 118 -15.69 7.82 19.85
CA ARG A 118 -17.12 8.12 19.96
C ARG A 118 -17.49 9.46 19.32
N PRO A 119 -16.82 10.60 19.65
CA PRO A 119 -17.08 11.86 18.96
C PRO A 119 -16.82 11.80 17.45
N VAL A 120 -15.78 11.09 17.00
CA VAL A 120 -15.50 10.92 15.57
C VAL A 120 -16.61 10.09 14.90
N ALA A 121 -17.06 9.00 15.48
CA ALA A 121 -18.16 8.20 14.94
C ALA A 121 -19.46 9.02 14.82
N VAL A 122 -19.77 9.84 15.81
CA VAL A 122 -20.93 10.77 15.78
C VAL A 122 -20.76 11.80 14.67
N LEU A 123 -19.57 12.39 14.52
CA LEU A 123 -19.27 13.34 13.44
C LEU A 123 -19.43 12.71 12.05
N LEU A 124 -19.09 11.43 11.91
CA LEU A 124 -19.28 10.65 10.69
C LEU A 124 -20.75 10.25 10.46
N GLY A 125 -21.66 10.61 11.37
CA GLY A 125 -23.09 10.38 11.21
C GLY A 125 -23.64 9.13 11.91
N ALA A 126 -22.82 8.42 12.70
CA ALA A 126 -23.31 7.26 13.46
C ALA A 126 -24.29 7.64 14.56
N LYS A 127 -25.42 6.93 14.66
CA LYS A 127 -26.46 7.12 15.68
C LYS A 127 -27.00 5.77 16.15
N GLY A 128 -27.49 5.71 17.40
CA GLY A 128 -28.14 4.50 17.93
C GLY A 128 -27.24 3.28 17.88
N GLU A 129 -27.78 2.16 17.40
CA GLU A 129 -27.11 0.87 17.31
C GLU A 129 -25.85 0.91 16.42
N LEU A 130 -25.89 1.69 15.34
CA LEU A 130 -24.74 1.91 14.45
C LEU A 130 -23.54 2.51 15.21
N LEU A 131 -23.81 3.46 16.11
CA LEU A 131 -22.78 4.09 16.94
C LEU A 131 -22.17 3.07 17.91
N ASP A 132 -23.00 2.22 18.54
CA ASP A 132 -22.53 1.24 19.49
C ASP A 132 -21.63 0.19 18.81
N TYR A 133 -22.02 -0.33 17.64
CA TYR A 133 -21.18 -1.23 16.85
C TYR A 133 -19.86 -0.54 16.39
N ALA A 134 -19.95 0.68 15.91
CA ALA A 134 -18.78 1.44 15.47
C ALA A 134 -17.77 1.67 16.60
N VAL A 135 -18.24 1.98 17.83
CA VAL A 135 -17.37 2.20 18.98
C VAL A 135 -16.77 0.88 19.49
N ARG A 136 -17.54 -0.20 19.57
CA ARG A 136 -17.02 -1.51 20.03
C ARG A 136 -15.96 -2.05 19.06
N TYR A 137 -16.27 -2.10 17.78
CA TYR A 137 -15.36 -2.52 16.72
C TYR A 137 -14.10 -1.66 16.68
N GLY A 138 -14.28 -0.35 16.65
CA GLY A 138 -13.18 0.61 16.51
C GLY A 138 -12.23 0.58 17.72
N ARG A 139 -12.71 0.34 18.96
CA ARG A 139 -11.83 0.20 20.14
C ARG A 139 -10.86 -0.95 19.99
N ILE A 140 -11.33 -2.11 19.52
CA ILE A 140 -10.49 -3.28 19.32
C ILE A 140 -9.48 -3.02 18.19
N LEU A 141 -9.91 -2.38 17.11
CA LEU A 141 -9.00 -2.00 16.01
C LEU A 141 -7.95 -0.97 16.43
N MET A 142 -8.27 -0.04 17.34
CA MET A 142 -7.28 0.89 17.90
C MET A 142 -6.22 0.15 18.72
N LEU A 143 -6.59 -0.93 19.44
CA LEU A 143 -5.61 -1.80 20.10
C LEU A 143 -4.74 -2.58 19.09
N ALA A 144 -5.28 -2.90 17.92
CA ALA A 144 -4.56 -3.55 16.83
C ALA A 144 -3.65 -2.57 16.06
N LEU A 145 -3.78 -1.27 16.27
CA LEU A 145 -3.08 -0.24 15.47
C LEU A 145 -1.53 -0.32 15.59
N PRO A 146 -0.90 -0.48 16.78
CA PRO A 146 0.54 -0.62 16.87
C PRO A 146 1.09 -1.85 16.11
N PRO A 147 0.56 -3.09 16.29
CA PRO A 147 1.02 -4.22 15.50
C PRO A 147 0.73 -4.07 13.99
N PHE A 148 -0.37 -3.42 13.59
CA PHE A 148 -0.65 -3.10 12.20
C PHE A 148 0.41 -2.18 11.58
N ALA A 149 0.80 -1.11 12.27
CA ALA A 149 1.85 -0.22 11.81
C ALA A 149 3.21 -0.94 11.70
N LEU A 150 3.53 -1.81 12.67
CA LEU A 150 4.74 -2.63 12.60
C LEU A 150 4.73 -3.59 11.42
N GLN A 151 3.60 -4.25 11.14
CA GLN A 151 3.45 -5.14 9.99
C GLN A 151 3.71 -4.38 8.68
N ASN A 152 3.14 -3.19 8.52
CA ASN A 152 3.35 -2.34 7.35
C ASN A 152 4.82 -1.90 7.22
N MET A 153 5.45 -1.54 8.33
CA MET A 153 6.86 -1.17 8.38
C MET A 153 7.76 -2.34 7.97
N PHE A 154 7.48 -3.54 8.46
CA PHE A 154 8.27 -4.74 8.15
C PHE A 154 8.18 -5.17 6.69
N GLN A 155 7.12 -4.82 5.95
CA GLN A 155 7.06 -5.06 4.50
C GLN A 155 8.28 -4.47 3.77
N SER A 156 8.72 -3.27 4.14
CA SER A 156 9.92 -2.64 3.56
C SER A 156 11.23 -3.16 4.21
N PHE A 157 11.23 -3.34 5.54
CA PHE A 157 12.46 -3.73 6.24
C PHE A 157 12.89 -5.18 6.01
N PHE A 158 11.98 -6.12 5.76
CA PHE A 158 12.39 -7.46 5.33
C PHE A 158 13.12 -7.46 3.99
N VAL A 159 12.77 -6.56 3.09
CA VAL A 159 13.47 -6.41 1.81
C VAL A 159 14.86 -5.82 2.03
N THR A 160 14.97 -4.77 2.85
CA THR A 160 16.25 -4.15 3.23
C THR A 160 17.15 -5.12 4.01
N ALA A 161 16.56 -6.02 4.78
CA ALA A 161 17.24 -7.09 5.51
C ALA A 161 17.63 -8.30 4.64
N GLU A 162 17.44 -8.22 3.30
CA GLU A 162 17.72 -9.30 2.33
C GLU A 162 16.87 -10.57 2.56
N LYS A 163 15.68 -10.42 3.17
CA LYS A 163 14.76 -11.52 3.50
C LYS A 163 13.33 -11.32 2.98
N PRO A 164 13.14 -10.92 1.69
CA PRO A 164 11.79 -10.63 1.17
C PRO A 164 10.86 -11.86 1.22
N LEU A 165 11.39 -13.06 1.03
CA LEU A 165 10.61 -14.31 1.11
C LEU A 165 10.10 -14.57 2.54
N LEU A 166 10.89 -14.24 3.56
CA LEU A 166 10.46 -14.36 4.95
C LEU A 166 9.35 -13.37 5.28
N GLY A 167 9.46 -12.12 4.80
CA GLY A 167 8.39 -11.12 4.90
C GLY A 167 7.08 -11.58 4.24
N PHE A 168 7.18 -12.22 3.08
CA PHE A 168 6.03 -12.85 2.42
C PHE A 168 5.37 -13.90 3.33
N TRP A 169 6.13 -14.82 3.93
CA TRP A 169 5.56 -15.85 4.80
C TRP A 169 4.95 -15.31 6.09
N PHE A 170 5.51 -14.24 6.68
CA PHE A 170 4.87 -13.56 7.81
C PHE A 170 3.52 -12.94 7.42
N THR A 171 3.45 -12.32 6.24
CA THR A 171 2.18 -11.76 5.72
C THR A 171 1.16 -12.85 5.42
N VAL A 172 1.58 -13.96 4.81
CA VAL A 172 0.71 -15.12 4.56
C VAL A 172 0.21 -15.71 5.88
N GLY A 173 1.10 -15.89 6.85
CA GLY A 173 0.74 -16.38 8.18
C GLY A 173 -0.29 -15.48 8.88
N ALA A 174 -0.09 -14.17 8.85
CA ALA A 174 -1.04 -13.21 9.40
C ALA A 174 -2.40 -13.28 8.68
N GLY A 175 -2.41 -13.23 7.34
CA GLY A 175 -3.65 -13.29 6.58
C GLY A 175 -4.40 -14.61 6.72
N CYS A 176 -3.71 -15.75 6.74
CA CYS A 176 -4.34 -17.05 7.02
C CYS A 176 -4.91 -17.10 8.44
N THR A 177 -4.20 -16.56 9.43
CA THR A 177 -4.69 -16.46 10.81
C THR A 177 -5.98 -15.63 10.86
N ASN A 178 -6.02 -14.48 10.17
CA ASN A 178 -7.23 -13.66 10.10
C ASN A 178 -8.40 -14.45 9.48
N MET A 179 -8.24 -15.02 8.29
CA MET A 179 -9.30 -15.77 7.60
C MET A 179 -9.83 -16.94 8.44
N VAL A 180 -8.95 -17.70 9.10
CA VAL A 180 -9.36 -18.81 9.98
C VAL A 180 -10.11 -18.30 11.19
N LEU A 181 -9.62 -17.24 11.84
CA LEU A 181 -10.26 -16.67 13.02
C LEU A 181 -11.60 -15.99 12.69
N ASP A 182 -11.74 -15.37 11.52
CA ASP A 182 -13.03 -14.83 11.07
C ASP A 182 -14.07 -15.94 10.93
N VAL A 183 -13.73 -17.04 10.27
CA VAL A 183 -14.64 -18.19 10.16
C VAL A 183 -15.00 -18.75 11.55
N VAL A 184 -14.02 -18.87 12.45
CA VAL A 184 -14.28 -19.43 13.81
C VAL A 184 -15.06 -18.43 14.67
N MET A 185 -14.59 -17.18 14.80
CA MET A 185 -15.16 -16.23 15.76
C MET A 185 -16.48 -15.63 15.25
N VAL A 186 -16.55 -15.31 13.95
CA VAL A 186 -17.74 -14.71 13.37
C VAL A 186 -18.72 -15.77 12.88
N GLY A 187 -18.25 -16.79 12.16
CA GLY A 187 -19.09 -17.83 11.57
C GLY A 187 -19.56 -18.88 12.57
N MET A 188 -18.66 -19.42 13.44
CA MET A 188 -19.00 -20.52 14.35
C MET A 188 -19.42 -20.04 15.74
N LEU A 189 -18.69 -19.09 16.34
CA LEU A 189 -18.96 -18.59 17.69
C LEU A 189 -19.98 -17.43 17.71
N HIS A 190 -20.33 -16.87 16.56
CA HIS A 190 -21.30 -15.77 16.41
C HIS A 190 -20.97 -14.53 17.26
N TRP A 191 -19.67 -14.18 17.42
CA TRP A 191 -19.24 -13.00 18.16
C TRP A 191 -19.48 -11.67 17.40
N GLY A 192 -20.07 -11.74 16.21
CA GLY A 192 -20.40 -10.55 15.42
C GLY A 192 -19.19 -9.70 15.05
N VAL A 193 -19.35 -8.37 15.07
CA VAL A 193 -18.27 -7.42 14.73
C VAL A 193 -17.07 -7.49 15.69
N GLU A 194 -17.30 -7.82 16.94
CA GLU A 194 -16.23 -7.93 17.93
C GLU A 194 -15.32 -9.12 17.60
N GLY A 195 -15.91 -10.23 17.11
CA GLY A 195 -15.17 -11.39 16.63
C GLY A 195 -14.26 -11.04 15.45
N ALA A 196 -14.75 -10.31 14.47
CA ALA A 196 -13.98 -9.84 13.34
C ALA A 196 -12.82 -8.90 13.77
N ALA A 197 -13.09 -7.97 14.69
CA ALA A 197 -12.06 -7.08 15.21
C ALA A 197 -10.98 -7.83 16.00
N VAL A 198 -11.33 -8.84 16.79
CA VAL A 198 -10.38 -9.69 17.53
C VAL A 198 -9.56 -10.56 16.57
N ALA A 199 -10.18 -11.12 15.53
CA ALA A 199 -9.48 -11.87 14.48
C ALA A 199 -8.42 -10.99 13.80
N THR A 200 -8.78 -9.76 13.47
CA THR A 200 -7.86 -8.76 12.92
C THR A 200 -6.73 -8.43 13.91
N LEU A 201 -7.03 -8.19 15.18
CA LEU A 201 -6.02 -7.93 16.21
C LEU A 201 -5.01 -9.08 16.32
N ILE A 202 -5.45 -10.32 16.40
CA ILE A 202 -4.57 -11.48 16.51
C ILE A 202 -3.72 -11.63 15.25
N SER A 203 -4.30 -11.47 14.08
CA SER A 203 -3.55 -11.54 12.82
C SER A 203 -2.48 -10.46 12.72
N GLN A 204 -2.78 -9.24 13.17
CA GLN A 204 -1.80 -8.15 13.20
C GLN A 204 -0.67 -8.41 14.22
N LEU A 205 -0.97 -9.07 15.35
CA LEU A 205 0.08 -9.51 16.28
C LEU A 205 1.02 -10.52 15.61
N VAL A 206 0.49 -11.45 14.83
CA VAL A 206 1.31 -12.41 14.06
C VAL A 206 2.19 -11.67 13.03
N GLY A 207 1.61 -10.75 12.26
CA GLY A 207 2.34 -10.04 11.20
C GLY A 207 3.28 -8.93 11.69
N GLY A 208 2.98 -8.31 12.84
CA GLY A 208 3.72 -7.15 13.35
C GLY A 208 4.63 -7.47 14.52
N VAL A 209 4.23 -8.35 15.44
CA VAL A 209 5.02 -8.61 16.66
C VAL A 209 5.99 -9.77 16.48
N LEU A 210 5.59 -10.86 15.80
CA LEU A 210 6.52 -11.99 15.59
C LEU A 210 7.80 -11.59 14.83
N PRO A 211 7.78 -10.72 13.80
CA PRO A 211 9.00 -10.23 13.20
C PRO A 211 9.96 -9.54 14.16
N VAL A 212 9.46 -8.87 15.22
CA VAL A 212 10.31 -8.24 16.23
C VAL A 212 11.19 -9.28 16.91
N PHE A 213 10.64 -10.43 17.30
CA PHE A 213 11.41 -11.52 17.91
C PHE A 213 12.45 -12.08 16.94
N TYR A 214 12.12 -12.18 15.64
CA TYR A 214 13.10 -12.60 14.63
C TYR A 214 14.30 -11.64 14.57
N PHE A 215 14.08 -10.33 14.59
CA PHE A 215 15.16 -9.33 14.52
C PHE A 215 15.92 -9.13 15.86
N ILE A 216 15.36 -9.56 17.00
CA ILE A 216 16.06 -9.61 18.30
C ILE A 216 17.07 -10.75 18.34
N ASP A 217 16.76 -11.87 17.68
CA ASP A 217 17.66 -13.04 17.68
C ASP A 217 18.90 -12.74 16.83
N HIS A 218 20.05 -12.62 17.49
CA HIS A 218 21.36 -12.38 16.85
C HIS A 218 21.91 -13.59 16.08
N HIS A 219 21.31 -14.77 16.22
CA HIS A 219 21.67 -15.97 15.47
C HIS A 219 20.99 -16.06 14.11
N ASN A 220 20.06 -15.15 13.82
CA ASN A 220 19.40 -15.12 12.53
C ASN A 220 20.38 -14.70 11.41
N THR A 221 20.09 -15.11 10.18
CA THR A 221 20.92 -14.80 9.01
C THR A 221 20.51 -13.51 8.30
N SER A 222 19.79 -12.63 9.00
CA SER A 222 19.37 -11.33 8.48
C SER A 222 20.54 -10.35 8.48
N ARG A 223 20.50 -9.40 7.57
CA ARG A 223 21.45 -8.30 7.53
C ARG A 223 21.18 -7.24 8.60
N LEU A 224 19.95 -7.12 9.10
CA LEU A 224 19.54 -6.17 10.12
C LEU A 224 19.24 -6.87 11.44
N HIS A 225 19.66 -6.25 12.55
CA HIS A 225 19.40 -6.72 13.90
C HIS A 225 18.95 -5.58 14.79
N LEU A 226 18.11 -5.90 15.79
CA LEU A 226 17.75 -4.93 16.81
C LEU A 226 18.88 -4.78 17.83
N CYS A 227 19.23 -3.54 18.13
CA CYS A 227 20.33 -3.20 19.04
C CYS A 227 19.98 -2.00 19.92
N ARG A 228 20.84 -1.68 20.88
CA ARG A 228 20.69 -0.41 21.63
C ARG A 228 20.88 0.77 20.69
N THR A 229 19.93 1.70 20.68
CA THR A 229 19.95 2.89 19.84
C THR A 229 19.89 4.16 20.67
N GLN A 230 20.20 5.27 20.02
CA GLN A 230 20.01 6.62 20.54
C GLN A 230 18.93 7.32 19.67
N PHE A 231 18.42 8.43 20.17
CA PHE A 231 17.47 9.21 19.41
C PHE A 231 18.17 10.16 18.43
N TYR A 232 18.03 9.89 17.14
CA TYR A 232 18.55 10.70 16.03
C TYR A 232 17.41 11.52 15.41
N GLY A 233 17.00 12.62 16.08
CA GLY A 233 15.81 13.39 15.68
C GLY A 233 15.83 13.89 14.24
N ARG A 234 16.99 14.31 13.72
CA ARG A 234 17.14 14.75 12.32
C ARG A 234 16.90 13.59 11.34
N VAL A 235 17.47 12.44 11.62
CA VAL A 235 17.31 11.24 10.77
C VAL A 235 15.86 10.75 10.77
N LEU A 236 15.20 10.81 11.93
CA LEU A 236 13.78 10.49 12.04
C LEU A 236 12.92 11.47 11.22
N TRP A 237 13.22 12.76 11.29
CA TRP A 237 12.54 13.79 10.51
C TRP A 237 12.74 13.59 9.00
N ASP A 238 13.96 13.31 8.58
CA ASP A 238 14.30 13.00 7.19
C ASP A 238 13.53 11.76 6.69
N ALA A 239 13.40 10.72 7.54
CA ALA A 239 12.60 9.54 7.22
C ALA A 239 11.10 9.87 7.07
N CYS A 240 10.56 10.71 7.95
CA CYS A 240 9.16 11.15 7.85
C CYS A 240 8.91 11.94 6.55
N ILE A 241 9.80 12.88 6.20
CA ILE A 241 9.71 13.61 4.94
C ILE A 241 9.83 12.66 3.75
N ASN A 242 10.77 11.72 3.80
CA ASN A 242 11.02 10.77 2.72
C ASN A 242 9.84 9.80 2.50
N GLY A 243 9.20 9.35 3.58
CA GLY A 243 8.00 8.49 3.51
C GLY A 243 6.68 9.25 3.42
N SER A 244 6.67 10.58 3.41
CA SER A 244 5.45 11.39 3.36
C SER A 244 4.60 11.16 2.11
N SER A 245 5.20 10.65 1.02
CA SER A 245 4.49 10.22 -0.19
C SER A 245 3.40 9.18 0.11
N GLU A 246 3.63 8.27 1.05
CA GLU A 246 2.65 7.26 1.47
C GLU A 246 1.47 7.88 2.21
N LEU A 247 1.76 8.83 3.12
CA LEU A 247 0.71 9.57 3.82
C LEU A 247 -0.16 10.37 2.85
N MET A 248 0.50 11.08 1.90
CA MET A 248 -0.20 11.86 0.87
C MET A 248 -1.07 10.97 -0.01
N THR A 249 -0.57 9.81 -0.42
CA THR A 249 -1.31 8.86 -1.25
C THR A 249 -2.56 8.36 -0.53
N ASN A 250 -2.45 7.88 0.71
CA ASN A 250 -3.59 7.32 1.45
C ASN A 250 -4.65 8.37 1.79
N LEU A 251 -4.23 9.57 2.21
CA LEU A 251 -5.14 10.69 2.49
C LEU A 251 -5.88 11.13 1.21
N SER A 252 -5.14 11.25 0.10
CA SER A 252 -5.71 11.65 -1.19
C SER A 252 -6.71 10.63 -1.72
N MET A 253 -6.40 9.33 -1.61
CA MET A 253 -7.30 8.27 -2.07
C MET A 253 -8.66 8.33 -1.38
N SER A 254 -8.72 8.62 -0.09
CA SER A 254 -9.98 8.76 0.64
C SER A 254 -10.83 9.92 0.12
N LEU A 255 -10.22 11.09 -0.09
CA LEU A 255 -10.90 12.27 -0.62
C LEU A 255 -11.39 12.05 -2.07
N VAL A 256 -10.53 11.47 -2.88
CA VAL A 256 -10.84 11.19 -4.29
C VAL A 256 -11.97 10.17 -4.42
N ASN A 257 -11.99 9.10 -3.62
CA ASN A 257 -13.08 8.13 -3.60
C ASN A 257 -14.44 8.77 -3.29
N ILE A 258 -14.49 9.69 -2.33
CA ILE A 258 -15.72 10.44 -2.02
C ILE A 258 -16.18 11.23 -3.25
N LEU A 259 -15.25 11.90 -3.92
CA LEU A 259 -15.58 12.71 -5.09
C LEU A 259 -16.05 11.86 -6.29
N TYR A 260 -15.39 10.71 -6.53
CA TYR A 260 -15.82 9.76 -7.57
C TYR A 260 -17.23 9.24 -7.31
N ASN A 261 -17.52 8.80 -6.09
CA ASN A 261 -18.86 8.33 -5.72
C ASN A 261 -19.91 9.42 -5.87
N TYR A 262 -19.60 10.67 -5.50
CA TYR A 262 -20.50 11.80 -5.68
C TYR A 262 -20.82 12.06 -7.16
N GLN A 263 -19.81 12.11 -8.01
CA GLN A 263 -19.99 12.34 -9.45
C GLN A 263 -20.72 11.17 -10.13
N LEU A 264 -20.40 9.94 -9.77
CA LEU A 264 -21.07 8.75 -10.30
C LEU A 264 -22.54 8.69 -9.89
N LEU A 265 -22.84 8.99 -8.62
CA LEU A 265 -24.22 9.06 -8.14
C LEU A 265 -25.04 10.11 -8.91
N ARG A 266 -24.42 11.25 -9.20
CA ARG A 266 -25.05 12.34 -9.94
C ARG A 266 -25.33 11.99 -11.42
N LEU A 267 -24.41 11.28 -12.09
CA LEU A 267 -24.46 11.05 -13.54
C LEU A 267 -25.10 9.70 -13.92
N ALA A 268 -24.96 8.69 -13.08
CA ALA A 268 -25.42 7.32 -13.37
C ALA A 268 -26.20 6.67 -12.22
N GLY A 269 -26.48 7.41 -11.15
CA GLY A 269 -27.19 6.89 -9.98
C GLY A 269 -26.41 5.74 -9.30
N GLU A 270 -27.17 4.85 -8.65
CA GLU A 270 -26.61 3.71 -7.92
C GLU A 270 -25.82 2.74 -8.82
N ASN A 271 -26.21 2.60 -10.08
CA ASN A 271 -25.54 1.74 -11.05
C ASN A 271 -24.09 2.20 -11.33
N GLY A 272 -23.85 3.52 -11.37
CA GLY A 272 -22.50 4.07 -11.53
C GLY A 272 -21.59 3.74 -10.34
N VAL A 273 -22.11 3.86 -9.14
CA VAL A 273 -21.39 3.53 -7.90
C VAL A 273 -21.09 2.02 -7.81
N ALA A 274 -22.08 1.19 -8.18
CA ALA A 274 -21.91 -0.26 -8.20
C ALA A 274 -20.84 -0.70 -9.23
N ALA A 275 -20.86 -0.14 -10.44
CA ALA A 275 -19.86 -0.38 -11.47
C ALA A 275 -18.44 0.01 -10.98
N TYR A 276 -18.31 1.16 -10.32
CA TYR A 276 -17.06 1.62 -9.75
C TYR A 276 -16.52 0.67 -8.68
N GLY A 277 -17.38 0.17 -7.81
CA GLY A 277 -17.01 -0.82 -6.80
C GLY A 277 -16.38 -2.08 -7.41
N VAL A 278 -16.98 -2.64 -8.46
CA VAL A 278 -16.43 -3.80 -9.17
C VAL A 278 -15.07 -3.51 -9.77
N ILE A 279 -14.93 -2.35 -10.42
CA ILE A 279 -13.66 -1.93 -11.03
C ILE A 279 -12.58 -1.75 -9.97
N MET A 280 -12.91 -1.16 -8.81
CA MET A 280 -11.94 -0.94 -7.73
C MET A 280 -11.39 -2.25 -7.16
N TYR A 281 -12.24 -3.28 -6.97
CA TYR A 281 -11.76 -4.59 -6.51
C TYR A 281 -10.74 -5.20 -7.48
N ALA A 282 -11.00 -5.13 -8.78
CA ALA A 282 -10.06 -5.59 -9.79
C ALA A 282 -8.79 -4.72 -9.83
N ALA A 283 -8.95 -3.40 -9.77
CA ALA A 283 -7.83 -2.46 -9.81
C ALA A 283 -6.84 -2.68 -8.65
N PHE A 284 -7.32 -3.00 -7.44
CA PHE A 284 -6.45 -3.31 -6.30
C PHE A 284 -5.48 -4.46 -6.60
N LEU A 285 -5.95 -5.52 -7.26
CA LEU A 285 -5.10 -6.66 -7.63
C LEU A 285 -4.03 -6.28 -8.67
N PHE A 286 -4.41 -5.51 -9.70
CA PHE A 286 -3.46 -5.11 -10.74
C PHE A 286 -2.42 -4.10 -10.21
N VAL A 287 -2.86 -3.12 -9.42
CA VAL A 287 -1.97 -2.11 -8.82
C VAL A 287 -1.03 -2.73 -7.80
N ALA A 288 -1.46 -3.78 -7.06
CA ALA A 288 -0.63 -4.50 -6.11
C ALA A 288 0.67 -5.05 -6.73
N VAL A 289 0.64 -5.44 -8.02
CA VAL A 289 1.84 -5.90 -8.75
C VAL A 289 2.87 -4.78 -8.87
N PHE A 290 2.44 -3.57 -9.24
CA PHE A 290 3.34 -2.42 -9.37
C PHE A 290 3.88 -1.95 -8.03
N VAL A 291 3.03 -1.91 -7.00
CA VAL A 291 3.44 -1.55 -5.63
C VAL A 291 4.43 -2.58 -5.10
N GLY A 292 4.17 -3.87 -5.29
CA GLY A 292 5.08 -4.94 -4.87
C GLY A 292 6.45 -4.85 -5.57
N TYR A 293 6.45 -4.52 -6.87
CA TYR A 293 7.70 -4.26 -7.60
C TYR A 293 8.44 -3.04 -7.03
N ALA A 294 7.74 -1.95 -6.77
CA ALA A 294 8.33 -0.71 -6.26
C ALA A 294 8.94 -0.94 -4.87
N VAL A 295 8.21 -1.55 -3.94
CA VAL A 295 8.69 -1.88 -2.58
C VAL A 295 9.88 -2.84 -2.63
N GLY A 296 9.84 -3.86 -3.50
CA GLY A 296 10.90 -4.84 -3.63
C GLY A 296 12.19 -4.28 -4.23
N SER A 297 12.09 -3.31 -5.14
CA SER A 297 13.26 -2.72 -5.80
C SER A 297 13.87 -1.52 -5.05
N ALA A 298 13.13 -0.84 -4.21
CA ALA A 298 13.58 0.37 -3.51
C ALA A 298 14.85 0.15 -2.66
N PRO A 299 14.99 -0.90 -1.83
CA PRO A 299 16.21 -1.13 -1.05
C PRO A 299 17.45 -1.42 -1.91
N ILE A 300 17.26 -2.04 -3.10
CA ILE A 300 18.37 -2.25 -4.04
C ILE A 300 18.90 -0.91 -4.54
N VAL A 301 17.99 0.00 -4.93
CA VAL A 301 18.31 1.36 -5.38
C VAL A 301 19.00 2.14 -4.26
N SER A 302 18.44 2.12 -3.03
CA SER A 302 19.00 2.82 -1.86
C SER A 302 20.41 2.35 -1.55
N PHE A 303 20.64 1.03 -1.57
CA PHE A 303 21.94 0.45 -1.30
C PHE A 303 23.00 0.88 -2.31
N HIS A 304 22.70 0.76 -3.62
CA HIS A 304 23.65 1.13 -4.67
C HIS A 304 23.89 2.64 -4.73
N TYR A 305 22.90 3.44 -4.35
CA TYR A 305 23.07 4.88 -4.19
C TYR A 305 24.02 5.20 -3.03
N GLY A 306 23.83 4.59 -1.85
CA GLY A 306 24.73 4.76 -0.69
C GLY A 306 26.15 4.23 -0.94
N ALA A 307 26.29 3.18 -1.76
CA ALA A 307 27.59 2.64 -2.19
C ALA A 307 28.26 3.41 -3.35
N GLU A 308 27.65 4.53 -3.81
CA GLU A 308 28.12 5.35 -4.94
C GLU A 308 28.32 4.57 -6.25
N ARG A 309 27.60 3.43 -6.41
CA ARG A 309 27.70 2.57 -7.60
C ARG A 309 26.80 3.07 -8.73
N HIS A 310 27.15 4.19 -9.32
CA HIS A 310 26.33 4.86 -10.36
C HIS A 310 26.03 3.99 -11.59
N THR A 311 26.95 3.13 -12.01
CA THR A 311 26.75 2.17 -13.13
C THR A 311 25.64 1.18 -12.84
N GLU A 312 25.58 0.65 -11.63
CA GLU A 312 24.49 -0.23 -11.19
C GLU A 312 23.17 0.53 -11.10
N LEU A 313 23.20 1.75 -10.58
CA LEU A 313 22.02 2.60 -10.46
C LEU A 313 21.38 2.88 -11.82
N LYS A 314 22.20 3.22 -12.84
CA LYS A 314 21.77 3.36 -14.25
C LYS A 314 21.16 2.07 -14.79
N SER A 315 21.85 0.96 -14.57
CA SER A 315 21.41 -0.37 -15.01
C SER A 315 20.07 -0.76 -14.37
N LEU A 316 19.90 -0.51 -13.07
CA LEU A 316 18.67 -0.78 -12.31
C LEU A 316 17.50 0.07 -12.82
N LEU A 317 17.69 1.37 -13.02
CA LEU A 317 16.64 2.23 -13.57
C LEU A 317 16.19 1.74 -14.96
N LYS A 318 17.13 1.46 -15.86
CA LYS A 318 16.83 0.97 -17.21
C LYS A 318 16.06 -0.38 -17.15
N LYS A 319 16.54 -1.31 -16.34
CA LYS A 319 15.89 -2.62 -16.17
C LYS A 319 14.49 -2.50 -15.56
N SER A 320 14.33 -1.65 -14.56
CA SER A 320 13.03 -1.42 -13.91
C SER A 320 12.04 -0.79 -14.87
N VAL A 321 12.44 0.22 -15.64
CA VAL A 321 11.57 0.83 -16.65
C VAL A 321 11.14 -0.21 -17.71
N CYS A 322 12.04 -1.08 -18.14
CA CYS A 322 11.72 -2.15 -19.07
C CYS A 322 10.73 -3.17 -18.44
N VAL A 323 10.99 -3.64 -17.22
CA VAL A 323 10.12 -4.60 -16.52
C VAL A 323 8.73 -4.00 -16.28
N ILE A 324 8.65 -2.76 -15.83
CA ILE A 324 7.37 -2.06 -15.62
C ILE A 324 6.64 -1.88 -16.95
N GLY A 325 7.34 -1.53 -18.02
CA GLY A 325 6.75 -1.43 -19.37
C GLY A 325 6.11 -2.75 -19.82
N VAL A 326 6.82 -3.86 -19.65
CA VAL A 326 6.27 -5.19 -19.95
C VAL A 326 5.07 -5.51 -19.05
N LEU A 327 5.19 -5.29 -17.74
CA LEU A 327 4.09 -5.51 -16.78
C LEU A 327 2.88 -4.64 -17.13
N SER A 328 3.08 -3.38 -17.49
CA SER A 328 2.01 -2.46 -17.87
C SER A 328 1.22 -2.96 -19.08
N VAL A 329 1.91 -3.42 -20.13
CA VAL A 329 1.25 -3.98 -21.32
C VAL A 329 0.53 -5.29 -20.99
N VAL A 330 1.20 -6.20 -20.27
CA VAL A 330 0.62 -7.50 -19.90
C VAL A 330 -0.60 -7.33 -18.99
N LEU A 331 -0.51 -6.47 -17.96
CA LEU A 331 -1.62 -6.27 -17.02
C LEU A 331 -2.78 -5.52 -17.68
N THR A 332 -2.53 -4.57 -18.58
CA THR A 332 -3.59 -3.93 -19.36
C THR A 332 -4.29 -4.94 -20.28
N GLY A 333 -3.53 -5.74 -21.00
CA GLY A 333 -4.09 -6.80 -21.86
C GLY A 333 -4.90 -7.83 -21.06
N LEU A 334 -4.40 -8.21 -19.88
CA LEU A 334 -5.11 -9.11 -18.97
C LEU A 334 -6.39 -8.46 -18.41
N ALA A 335 -6.34 -7.19 -18.02
CA ALA A 335 -7.49 -6.44 -17.55
C ALA A 335 -8.58 -6.32 -18.63
N GLU A 336 -8.19 -6.04 -19.88
CA GLU A 336 -9.10 -6.01 -21.04
C GLU A 336 -9.74 -7.39 -21.30
N ALA A 337 -8.93 -8.46 -21.26
CA ALA A 337 -9.43 -9.82 -21.45
C ALA A 337 -10.38 -10.27 -20.34
N LEU A 338 -10.11 -9.86 -19.10
CA LEU A 338 -10.91 -10.20 -17.92
C LEU A 338 -12.08 -9.25 -17.67
N ALA A 339 -12.16 -8.13 -18.39
CA ALA A 339 -13.22 -7.11 -18.17
C ALA A 339 -14.63 -7.71 -18.24
N LEU A 340 -14.94 -8.52 -19.27
CA LEU A 340 -16.24 -9.15 -19.40
C LEU A 340 -16.48 -10.29 -18.39
N PRO A 341 -15.58 -11.25 -18.21
CA PRO A 341 -15.73 -12.30 -17.19
C PRO A 341 -15.92 -11.74 -15.78
N LEU A 342 -15.09 -10.79 -15.35
CA LEU A 342 -15.22 -10.18 -14.03
C LEU A 342 -16.53 -9.41 -13.89
N SER A 343 -16.91 -8.60 -14.88
CA SER A 343 -18.21 -7.89 -14.85
C SER A 343 -19.37 -8.88 -14.75
N ARG A 344 -19.33 -10.02 -15.44
CA ARG A 344 -20.39 -11.05 -15.36
C ARG A 344 -20.48 -11.69 -13.97
N VAL A 345 -19.36 -11.96 -13.33
CA VAL A 345 -19.33 -12.56 -12.00
C VAL A 345 -19.98 -11.65 -10.95
N PHE A 346 -19.72 -10.34 -11.02
CA PHE A 346 -20.21 -9.40 -10.02
C PHE A 346 -21.60 -8.85 -10.31
N VAL A 347 -21.93 -8.57 -11.58
CA VAL A 347 -23.14 -7.83 -11.97
C VAL A 347 -23.91 -8.49 -13.13
N GLY A 348 -23.69 -9.78 -13.39
CA GLY A 348 -24.34 -10.52 -14.48
C GLY A 348 -25.85 -10.68 -14.36
N TYR A 349 -26.43 -10.36 -13.20
CA TYR A 349 -27.85 -10.39 -12.93
C TYR A 349 -28.61 -9.22 -13.55
N ASP A 350 -27.95 -8.13 -13.95
CA ASP A 350 -28.53 -6.93 -14.58
C ASP A 350 -27.76 -6.60 -15.87
N SER A 351 -28.45 -6.70 -17.01
CA SER A 351 -27.84 -6.48 -18.33
C SER A 351 -27.43 -5.01 -18.56
N GLY A 352 -28.16 -4.05 -18.00
CA GLY A 352 -27.84 -2.63 -18.09
C GLY A 352 -26.56 -2.29 -17.27
N LEU A 353 -26.54 -2.75 -16.04
CA LEU A 353 -25.37 -2.59 -15.16
C LEU A 353 -24.14 -3.34 -15.70
N LEU A 354 -24.34 -4.54 -16.27
CA LEU A 354 -23.25 -5.30 -16.90
C LEU A 354 -22.62 -4.53 -18.06
N SER A 355 -23.44 -3.97 -18.96
CA SER A 355 -22.92 -3.20 -20.10
C SER A 355 -22.19 -1.94 -19.67
N LEU A 356 -22.71 -1.24 -18.66
CA LEU A 356 -22.06 -0.07 -18.05
C LEU A 356 -20.72 -0.44 -17.43
N THR A 357 -20.70 -1.49 -16.59
CA THR A 357 -19.48 -1.95 -15.90
C THR A 357 -18.42 -2.43 -16.89
N TYR A 358 -18.81 -3.19 -17.91
CA TYR A 358 -17.88 -3.66 -18.94
C TYR A 358 -17.24 -2.50 -19.71
N ARG A 359 -18.04 -1.52 -20.16
CA ARG A 359 -17.54 -0.32 -20.85
C ARG A 359 -16.63 0.50 -19.95
N ALA A 360 -17.05 0.73 -18.72
CA ALA A 360 -16.29 1.46 -17.71
C ALA A 360 -14.95 0.78 -17.42
N PHE A 361 -14.94 -0.55 -17.25
CA PHE A 361 -13.75 -1.32 -16.96
C PHE A 361 -12.71 -1.22 -18.10
N ARG A 362 -13.16 -1.32 -19.35
CA ARG A 362 -12.28 -1.19 -20.53
C ARG A 362 -11.63 0.19 -20.61
N ILE A 363 -12.37 1.26 -20.36
CA ILE A 363 -11.80 2.62 -20.35
C ILE A 363 -10.82 2.75 -19.18
N TYR A 364 -11.21 2.29 -17.99
CA TYR A 364 -10.41 2.38 -16.79
C TYR A 364 -9.08 1.59 -16.88
N SER A 365 -9.09 0.41 -17.49
CA SER A 365 -7.93 -0.47 -17.59
C SER A 365 -6.74 0.14 -18.32
N ILE A 366 -6.98 1.13 -19.20
CA ILE A 366 -5.92 1.88 -19.91
C ILE A 366 -4.96 2.58 -18.90
N MET A 367 -5.43 2.90 -17.69
CA MET A 367 -4.58 3.52 -16.68
C MET A 367 -3.37 2.64 -16.31
N PHE A 368 -3.50 1.30 -16.40
CA PHE A 368 -2.40 0.38 -16.06
C PHE A 368 -1.18 0.54 -16.97
N LEU A 369 -1.33 1.14 -18.15
CA LEU A 369 -0.20 1.50 -19.00
C LEU A 369 0.72 2.55 -18.37
N PHE A 370 0.19 3.40 -17.50
CA PHE A 370 0.88 4.58 -16.97
C PHE A 370 1.18 4.48 -15.47
N CYS A 371 0.25 3.91 -14.69
CA CYS A 371 0.31 3.95 -13.22
C CYS A 371 1.56 3.27 -12.65
N GLY A 372 2.05 2.20 -13.28
CA GLY A 372 3.26 1.49 -12.86
C GLY A 372 4.50 2.38 -12.87
N PHE A 373 4.66 3.19 -13.91
CA PHE A 373 5.77 4.13 -14.01
C PHE A 373 5.71 5.23 -12.95
N ASN A 374 4.51 5.71 -12.63
CA ASN A 374 4.31 6.73 -11.61
C ASN A 374 4.59 6.20 -10.20
N ILE A 375 4.10 4.99 -9.89
CA ILE A 375 4.34 4.32 -8.62
C ILE A 375 5.85 4.09 -8.43
N TYR A 376 6.50 3.52 -9.44
CA TYR A 376 7.94 3.29 -9.40
C TYR A 376 8.74 4.59 -9.33
N GLY A 377 8.37 5.61 -10.10
CA GLY A 377 9.05 6.90 -10.10
C GLY A 377 9.04 7.57 -8.73
N SER A 378 7.88 7.59 -8.04
CA SER A 378 7.78 8.07 -6.66
C SER A 378 8.66 7.24 -5.73
N SER A 379 8.57 5.90 -5.77
CA SER A 379 9.38 4.99 -4.95
C SER A 379 10.88 5.11 -5.24
N PHE A 380 11.28 5.34 -6.48
CA PHE A 380 12.67 5.55 -6.88
C PHE A 380 13.26 6.81 -6.22
N PHE A 381 12.51 7.92 -6.19
CA PHE A 381 12.96 9.13 -5.48
C PHE A 381 12.95 8.95 -3.95
N THR A 382 12.03 8.19 -3.39
CA THR A 382 12.09 7.78 -1.98
C THR A 382 13.35 6.98 -1.70
N ALA A 383 13.69 6.03 -2.55
CA ALA A 383 14.91 5.22 -2.42
C ALA A 383 16.21 6.04 -2.52
N LEU A 384 16.20 7.15 -3.27
CA LEU A 384 17.30 8.12 -3.34
C LEU A 384 17.28 9.14 -2.19
N ASN A 385 16.43 8.96 -1.17
CA ASN A 385 16.21 9.90 -0.07
C ASN A 385 15.82 11.32 -0.52
N ASN A 386 15.05 11.41 -1.61
CA ASN A 386 14.48 12.66 -2.11
C ASN A 386 12.96 12.70 -1.85
N GLY A 387 12.60 12.75 -0.58
CA GLY A 387 11.21 12.77 -0.10
C GLY A 387 10.35 13.87 -0.73
N PRO A 388 10.83 15.14 -0.83
CA PRO A 388 10.03 16.21 -1.44
C PRO A 388 9.60 15.93 -2.88
N VAL A 389 10.48 15.34 -3.71
CA VAL A 389 10.14 14.99 -5.09
C VAL A 389 9.17 13.82 -5.13
N SER A 390 9.41 12.78 -4.32
CA SER A 390 8.50 11.64 -4.21
C SER A 390 7.10 12.08 -3.75
N ALA A 391 7.03 12.90 -2.69
CA ALA A 391 5.78 13.45 -2.19
C ALA A 391 5.06 14.33 -3.23
N ALA A 392 5.80 15.15 -3.98
CA ALA A 392 5.23 15.98 -5.04
C ALA A 392 4.61 15.13 -6.16
N ILE A 393 5.31 14.09 -6.63
CA ILE A 393 4.79 13.15 -7.64
C ILE A 393 3.52 12.48 -7.11
N SER A 394 3.53 11.95 -5.88
CA SER A 394 2.37 11.29 -5.28
C SER A 394 1.19 12.25 -5.08
N PHE A 395 1.43 13.45 -4.56
CA PHE A 395 0.39 14.44 -4.33
C PHE A 395 -0.26 14.94 -5.62
N LEU A 396 0.56 15.28 -6.63
CA LEU A 396 0.04 15.70 -7.93
C LEU A 396 -0.76 14.58 -8.58
N ARG A 397 -0.26 13.34 -8.54
CA ARG A 397 -0.89 12.17 -9.11
C ARG A 397 -2.24 11.87 -8.44
N THR A 398 -2.24 11.71 -7.12
CA THR A 398 -3.38 11.15 -6.38
C THR A 398 -4.41 12.18 -5.97
N LEU A 399 -4.05 13.45 -5.87
CA LEU A 399 -4.98 14.51 -5.48
C LEU A 399 -5.25 15.48 -6.63
N VAL A 400 -4.23 16.23 -7.06
CA VAL A 400 -4.44 17.38 -7.96
C VAL A 400 -4.99 16.94 -9.31
N PHE A 401 -4.33 16.00 -9.98
CA PHE A 401 -4.75 15.55 -11.30
C PHE A 401 -6.03 14.71 -11.24
N GLN A 402 -6.20 13.87 -10.21
CA GLN A 402 -7.43 13.09 -10.04
C GLN A 402 -8.64 14.00 -9.82
N ILE A 403 -8.55 14.96 -8.89
CA ILE A 403 -9.65 15.90 -8.64
C ILE A 403 -9.91 16.76 -9.88
N GLY A 404 -8.86 17.32 -10.49
CA GLY A 404 -9.02 18.14 -11.69
C GLY A 404 -9.69 17.39 -12.84
N CYS A 405 -9.23 16.19 -13.14
CA CYS A 405 -9.80 15.39 -14.22
C CYS A 405 -11.23 14.95 -13.93
N VAL A 406 -11.56 14.49 -12.71
CA VAL A 406 -12.91 14.03 -12.38
C VAL A 406 -13.95 15.16 -12.30
N LEU A 407 -13.52 16.40 -12.12
CA LEU A 407 -14.40 17.57 -12.19
C LEU A 407 -14.57 18.09 -13.62
N ILE A 408 -13.52 18.06 -14.43
CA ILE A 408 -13.51 18.69 -15.77
C ILE A 408 -14.01 17.71 -16.84
N LEU A 409 -13.49 16.48 -16.91
CA LEU A 409 -13.79 15.57 -18.02
C LEU A 409 -15.24 15.13 -18.13
N PRO A 410 -15.99 14.93 -17.03
CA PRO A 410 -17.42 14.59 -17.12
C PRO A 410 -18.28 15.70 -17.74
N VAL A 411 -17.82 16.96 -17.73
CA VAL A 411 -18.52 18.08 -18.36
C VAL A 411 -18.58 17.88 -19.89
N PHE A 412 -17.53 17.28 -20.49
CA PHE A 412 -17.41 17.08 -21.93
C PHE A 412 -17.89 15.70 -22.39
N TRP A 413 -17.64 14.65 -21.59
CA TRP A 413 -17.90 13.25 -21.97
C TRP A 413 -18.87 12.50 -21.04
N GLY A 414 -19.56 13.23 -20.15
CA GLY A 414 -20.52 12.62 -19.23
C GLY A 414 -19.89 11.51 -18.40
N ILE A 415 -20.54 10.36 -18.30
CA ILE A 415 -20.08 9.23 -17.48
C ILE A 415 -18.74 8.65 -17.97
N ASP A 416 -18.49 8.63 -19.28
CA ASP A 416 -17.22 8.17 -19.81
C ASP A 416 -16.06 9.08 -19.37
N GLY A 417 -16.33 10.37 -19.18
CA GLY A 417 -15.39 11.33 -18.64
C GLY A 417 -14.92 10.98 -17.23
N ILE A 418 -15.76 10.32 -16.41
CA ILE A 418 -15.34 9.85 -15.08
C ILE A 418 -14.31 8.72 -15.21
N TRP A 419 -14.58 7.75 -16.09
CA TRP A 419 -13.65 6.63 -16.31
C TRP A 419 -12.33 7.08 -16.95
N LEU A 420 -12.41 8.03 -17.88
CA LEU A 420 -11.24 8.65 -18.51
C LEU A 420 -10.42 9.51 -17.54
N SER A 421 -11.04 10.01 -16.46
CA SER A 421 -10.37 10.89 -15.49
C SER A 421 -9.14 10.23 -14.87
N VAL A 422 -9.24 8.94 -14.54
CA VAL A 422 -8.11 8.18 -13.98
C VAL A 422 -6.99 8.07 -15.00
N VAL A 423 -7.33 7.74 -16.25
CA VAL A 423 -6.37 7.59 -17.35
C VAL A 423 -5.63 8.91 -17.61
N ALA A 424 -6.37 10.01 -17.68
CA ALA A 424 -5.81 11.35 -17.91
C ALA A 424 -4.92 11.79 -16.75
N ALA A 425 -5.36 11.55 -15.50
CA ALA A 425 -4.57 11.87 -14.31
C ALA A 425 -3.26 11.09 -14.26
N GLU A 426 -3.27 9.79 -14.60
CA GLU A 426 -2.05 8.98 -14.66
C GLU A 426 -1.11 9.42 -15.79
N LEU A 427 -1.65 9.82 -16.94
CA LEU A 427 -0.86 10.35 -18.06
C LEU A 427 -0.20 11.68 -17.69
N LEU A 428 -0.94 12.62 -17.08
CA LEU A 428 -0.39 13.89 -16.60
C LEU A 428 0.70 13.66 -15.55
N SER A 429 0.47 12.72 -14.64
CA SER A 429 1.46 12.33 -13.64
C SER A 429 2.71 11.72 -14.26
N LEU A 430 2.57 10.93 -15.34
CA LEU A 430 3.70 10.37 -16.06
C LEU A 430 4.59 11.48 -16.65
N LEU A 431 4.00 12.52 -17.18
CA LEU A 431 4.77 13.68 -17.68
C LEU A 431 5.59 14.33 -16.55
N VAL A 432 4.99 14.50 -15.37
CA VAL A 432 5.70 15.03 -14.19
C VAL A 432 6.80 14.07 -13.73
N THR A 433 6.52 12.78 -13.67
CA THR A 433 7.49 11.76 -13.28
C THR A 433 8.70 11.75 -14.22
N VAL A 434 8.46 11.74 -15.52
CA VAL A 434 9.51 11.80 -16.55
C VAL A 434 10.31 13.10 -16.43
N PHE A 435 9.63 14.23 -16.27
CA PHE A 435 10.30 15.53 -16.06
C PHE A 435 11.22 15.48 -14.82
N CYS A 436 10.75 14.95 -13.68
CA CYS A 436 11.57 14.82 -12.48
C CYS A 436 12.77 13.91 -12.71
N ILE A 437 12.61 12.76 -13.39
CA ILE A 437 13.71 11.86 -13.73
C ILE A 437 14.77 12.60 -14.56
N PHE A 438 14.40 13.34 -15.59
CA PHE A 438 15.37 14.09 -16.40
C PHE A 438 15.98 15.27 -15.64
N ARG A 439 15.20 15.98 -14.80
CA ARG A 439 15.64 17.17 -14.05
C ARG A 439 16.71 16.83 -13.01
N TYR A 440 16.59 15.68 -12.34
CA TYR A 440 17.47 15.27 -11.25
C TYR A 440 18.59 14.32 -11.67
N ARG A 441 18.71 13.96 -12.94
CA ARG A 441 19.71 13.02 -13.47
C ARG A 441 21.14 13.37 -13.11
N ASN A 442 21.50 14.65 -13.21
CA ASN A 442 22.87 15.12 -12.94
C ASN A 442 23.20 15.15 -11.44
N ARG A 443 22.18 15.22 -10.58
CA ARG A 443 22.37 15.22 -9.13
C ARG A 443 22.67 13.83 -8.58
N TYR A 444 22.06 12.81 -9.17
CA TYR A 444 22.13 11.43 -8.67
C TYR A 444 22.88 10.47 -9.59
N HIS A 445 23.32 10.94 -10.75
CA HIS A 445 24.11 10.19 -11.73
C HIS A 445 23.50 8.84 -12.16
N TYR A 446 22.17 8.74 -12.30
CA TYR A 446 21.47 7.52 -12.69
C TYR A 446 21.08 7.46 -14.18
N LEU A 447 21.43 8.45 -15.00
CA LEU A 447 21.28 8.48 -16.46
C LEU A 447 22.59 8.81 -17.16
#